data_996031751b9b019e81bbf9691bd03d23
#
_entry.id   996031751b9b019e81bbf9691bd03d23
#
_cell.length_a   1.000
_cell.length_b   1.000
_cell.length_c   1.000
_cell.angle_alpha   90.00
_cell.angle_beta   90.00
_cell.angle_gamma   90.00
#
_symmetry.space_group_name_H-M   'P 1'
#
loop_
_entity.id
_entity.type
_entity.pdbx_description
1 polymer ?
#
loop_
_entity_poly.entity_id
_entity_poly.type
_entity_poly.pdbx_seq_one_letter_code
_entity_poly.pdbx_strand_id
1 'polypeptide(L)'
;MKRKISLILAAIVLVALLAAPVAARGAALKTIVAGDTIFVYETGLDITALDGQGGTDPTYLIKYVDDDPAKAEIKAIAVSNAASFDVLASQVASDYGIYYPQDAGGTNATRSVRIRQIDASLGLVLSASHTDSIDGKSVTRDSAVAFKIGTQYGSLYRTTAGVASALVDIEITTPGGAKIREFQGAPLSLINLTTAEFYTDALVGAINLTGAEAGTYSAVAKFNVTPFTNQAPASNAVTFTVLSKPLTITTNKESVVRGGTFVLTITGESKSVYYFYIKAASVAANKDAPLVTPGQSFVYNTSFLGQANIRTYAGVEVTNGTGGKPTAGSVTTAADGTRSVEFNTSSTTDDKKYTIKVIHP
;
A
#
# COMPACT_ATOMS: atom_id res chain seq x y z
N MET A 1 3.55 3.50 -51.06
CA MET A 1 3.64 2.63 -49.87
C MET A 1 5.03 2.47 -49.31
N LYS A 2 6.09 2.21 -50.08
CA LYS A 2 7.47 1.98 -49.58
C LYS A 2 8.04 3.15 -48.73
N ARG A 3 7.77 4.43 -49.04
CA ARG A 3 8.29 5.59 -48.28
C ARG A 3 7.66 5.75 -46.88
N LYS A 4 6.39 5.33 -46.68
CA LYS A 4 5.72 5.41 -45.38
C LYS A 4 6.20 4.32 -44.42
N ILE A 5 6.54 3.15 -44.95
CA ILE A 5 7.09 2.03 -44.17
C ILE A 5 8.50 2.35 -43.65
N SER A 6 9.35 3.02 -44.49
CA SER A 6 10.68 3.46 -44.05
C SER A 6 10.66 4.49 -42.94
N LEU A 7 9.67 5.41 -42.96
CA LEU A 7 9.51 6.42 -41.90
C LEU A 7 9.03 5.81 -40.57
N ILE A 8 8.15 4.81 -40.64
CA ILE A 8 7.67 4.07 -39.45
C ILE A 8 8.82 3.23 -38.86
N LEU A 9 9.60 2.56 -39.67
CA LEU A 9 10.76 1.79 -39.22
C LEU A 9 11.83 2.69 -38.58
N ALA A 10 12.11 3.86 -39.17
CA ALA A 10 13.03 4.84 -38.60
C ALA A 10 12.52 5.43 -37.27
N ALA A 11 11.21 5.65 -37.12
CA ALA A 11 10.61 6.11 -35.88
C ALA A 11 10.67 5.03 -34.79
N ILE A 12 10.46 3.75 -35.11
CA ILE A 12 10.57 2.63 -34.15
C ILE A 12 12.03 2.45 -33.71
N VAL A 13 12.99 2.58 -34.61
CA VAL A 13 14.42 2.52 -34.27
C VAL A 13 14.86 3.72 -33.44
N LEU A 14 14.31 4.92 -33.70
CA LEU A 14 14.60 6.12 -32.91
C LEU A 14 14.01 6.04 -31.51
N VAL A 15 12.80 5.47 -31.33
CA VAL A 15 12.18 5.25 -30.03
C VAL A 15 12.93 4.16 -29.25
N ALA A 16 13.44 3.11 -29.92
CA ALA A 16 14.27 2.09 -29.29
C ALA A 16 15.66 2.61 -28.85
N LEU A 17 16.20 3.62 -29.55
CA LEU A 17 17.47 4.28 -29.19
C LEU A 17 17.31 5.30 -28.05
N LEU A 18 16.08 5.76 -27.76
CA LEU A 18 15.79 6.67 -26.63
C LEU A 18 15.51 5.92 -25.31
N ALA A 19 15.31 4.61 -25.34
CA ALA A 19 15.29 3.77 -24.16
C ALA A 19 16.72 3.34 -23.80
N ALA A 20 17.62 4.31 -23.56
CA ALA A 20 18.86 4.00 -22.86
C ALA A 20 18.46 3.40 -21.50
N PRO A 21 18.96 2.22 -21.13
CA PRO A 21 18.71 1.68 -19.81
C PRO A 21 19.13 2.75 -18.79
N VAL A 22 18.20 3.26 -18.02
CA VAL A 22 18.52 4.17 -16.91
C VAL A 22 19.32 3.31 -15.92
N ALA A 23 20.62 3.50 -15.90
CA ALA A 23 21.47 2.78 -14.95
C ALA A 23 21.03 3.15 -13.54
N ALA A 24 20.86 2.17 -12.68
CA ALA A 24 20.48 2.37 -11.29
C ALA A 24 21.46 3.30 -10.56
N ARG A 25 22.72 3.24 -10.94
CA ARG A 25 23.79 4.12 -10.47
C ARG A 25 24.01 5.25 -11.46
N GLY A 26 23.95 6.50 -11.00
CA GLY A 26 24.25 7.69 -11.83
C GLY A 26 25.69 7.63 -12.38
N ALA A 27 25.96 8.30 -13.52
CA ALA A 27 27.24 8.24 -14.20
C ALA A 27 28.44 8.59 -13.29
N ALA A 28 28.27 9.56 -12.39
CA ALA A 28 29.29 9.97 -11.41
C ALA A 28 29.56 8.91 -10.32
N LEU A 29 28.75 7.89 -10.21
CA LEU A 29 28.84 6.83 -9.21
C LEU A 29 29.30 5.48 -9.80
N LYS A 30 29.57 5.43 -11.09
CA LYS A 30 30.02 4.21 -11.77
C LYS A 30 31.49 3.88 -11.47
N THR A 31 32.30 4.84 -11.11
CA THR A 31 33.67 4.63 -10.68
C THR A 31 33.68 4.06 -9.27
N ILE A 32 34.19 2.85 -9.15
CA ILE A 32 34.24 2.08 -7.91
C ILE A 32 35.64 2.22 -7.31
N VAL A 33 35.70 2.56 -6.05
CA VAL A 33 36.95 2.67 -5.30
C VAL A 33 37.01 1.64 -4.18
N ALA A 34 38.18 1.45 -3.59
CA ALA A 34 38.38 0.51 -2.49
C ALA A 34 37.42 0.80 -1.32
N GLY A 35 36.76 -0.24 -0.81
CA GLY A 35 35.77 -0.16 0.25
C GLY A 35 34.33 0.04 -0.22
N ASP A 36 34.10 0.32 -1.50
CA ASP A 36 32.76 0.49 -2.04
C ASP A 36 31.96 -0.81 -2.00
N THR A 37 30.63 -0.64 -2.03
CA THR A 37 29.67 -1.73 -2.23
C THR A 37 29.09 -1.65 -3.62
N ILE A 38 29.08 -2.78 -4.32
CA ILE A 38 28.39 -2.98 -5.60
C ILE A 38 27.34 -4.08 -5.45
N PHE A 39 26.32 -4.04 -6.30
CA PHE A 39 25.22 -4.98 -6.20
C PHE A 39 25.14 -5.89 -7.42
N VAL A 40 24.71 -7.11 -7.21
CA VAL A 40 24.37 -8.02 -8.30
C VAL A 40 23.35 -7.36 -9.22
N TYR A 41 23.50 -7.55 -10.52
CA TYR A 41 22.80 -6.94 -11.65
C TYR A 41 23.26 -5.51 -12.02
N GLU A 42 24.15 -4.87 -11.29
CA GLU A 42 24.73 -3.60 -11.76
C GLU A 42 25.58 -3.83 -12.99
N THR A 43 25.55 -2.88 -13.91
CA THR A 43 26.24 -2.97 -15.21
C THR A 43 27.04 -1.70 -15.52
N GLY A 44 28.13 -1.90 -16.28
CA GLY A 44 28.97 -0.80 -16.75
C GLY A 44 29.68 -0.06 -15.63
N LEU A 45 30.09 -0.77 -14.58
CA LEU A 45 30.89 -0.22 -13.48
C LEU A 45 32.34 -0.05 -13.89
N ASP A 46 32.92 1.08 -13.59
CA ASP A 46 34.35 1.34 -13.76
C ASP A 46 35.08 0.95 -12.46
N ILE A 47 35.78 -0.17 -12.52
CA ILE A 47 36.56 -0.73 -11.41
C ILE A 47 38.07 -0.59 -11.63
N THR A 48 38.51 0.23 -12.58
CA THR A 48 39.94 0.46 -12.86
C THR A 48 40.71 0.99 -11.64
N ALA A 49 40.04 1.72 -10.73
CA ALA A 49 40.65 2.19 -9.49
C ALA A 49 40.93 1.09 -8.45
N LEU A 50 40.50 -0.17 -8.72
CA LEU A 50 40.73 -1.32 -7.84
C LEU A 50 41.98 -2.11 -8.22
N ASP A 51 43.02 -1.51 -8.76
CA ASP A 51 44.26 -2.21 -9.22
C ASP A 51 44.62 -3.48 -8.43
N GLY A 52 45.09 -4.50 -9.12
CA GLY A 52 45.72 -5.67 -8.52
C GLY A 52 47.04 -5.34 -7.82
N GLN A 53 47.75 -6.35 -7.35
CA GLN A 53 49.04 -6.17 -6.66
C GLN A 53 50.15 -5.62 -7.59
N GLY A 54 50.08 -5.92 -8.88
CA GLY A 54 50.98 -5.39 -9.88
C GLY A 54 50.73 -3.95 -10.30
N GLY A 55 49.66 -3.32 -9.80
CA GLY A 55 49.28 -1.94 -10.10
C GLY A 55 48.66 -1.79 -11.48
N THR A 56 48.05 -2.86 -12.01
CA THR A 56 47.31 -2.89 -13.28
C THR A 56 45.83 -3.19 -13.00
N ASP A 57 44.98 -2.92 -14.01
CA ASP A 57 43.56 -3.24 -13.94
C ASP A 57 43.33 -4.70 -13.53
N PRO A 58 42.31 -4.96 -12.68
CA PRO A 58 42.04 -6.30 -12.22
C PRO A 58 41.57 -7.21 -13.37
N THR A 59 42.11 -8.41 -13.44
CA THR A 59 41.65 -9.49 -14.31
C THR A 59 40.67 -10.42 -13.59
N TYR A 60 40.70 -10.43 -12.27
CA TYR A 60 39.75 -11.15 -11.40
C TYR A 60 39.40 -10.34 -10.16
N LEU A 61 38.22 -10.62 -9.63
CA LEU A 61 37.82 -10.28 -8.25
C LEU A 61 37.72 -11.59 -7.48
N ILE A 62 38.55 -11.74 -6.44
CA ILE A 62 38.71 -12.99 -5.67
C ILE A 62 38.05 -12.85 -4.28
N LYS A 63 37.24 -13.82 -3.92
CA LYS A 63 36.70 -13.97 -2.57
C LYS A 63 37.45 -15.09 -1.84
N TYR A 64 37.75 -14.85 -0.59
CA TYR A 64 38.45 -15.76 0.30
C TYR A 64 37.57 -16.23 1.46
N VAL A 65 37.96 -17.34 2.09
CA VAL A 65 37.33 -17.83 3.32
C VAL A 65 37.35 -16.73 4.40
N ASP A 66 36.22 -16.49 5.04
CA ASP A 66 36.05 -15.46 6.06
C ASP A 66 36.42 -14.04 5.61
N ASP A 67 36.34 -13.76 4.30
CA ASP A 67 36.76 -12.49 3.69
C ASP A 67 38.24 -12.12 3.96
N ASP A 68 39.12 -13.09 4.22
CA ASP A 68 40.53 -12.94 4.57
C ASP A 68 41.44 -13.39 3.43
N PRO A 69 42.18 -12.48 2.76
CA PRO A 69 43.02 -12.83 1.60
C PRO A 69 44.24 -13.70 1.95
N ALA A 70 44.50 -13.95 3.23
CA ALA A 70 45.53 -14.91 3.66
C ALA A 70 45.03 -16.35 3.70
N LYS A 71 43.69 -16.57 3.52
CA LYS A 71 43.07 -17.88 3.51
C LYS A 71 42.83 -18.41 2.09
N ALA A 72 42.24 -19.58 2.00
CA ALA A 72 41.95 -20.21 0.72
C ALA A 72 40.91 -19.41 -0.08
N GLU A 73 41.12 -19.36 -1.41
CA GLU A 73 40.16 -18.81 -2.34
C GLU A 73 38.87 -19.64 -2.35
N ILE A 74 37.75 -18.97 -2.35
CA ILE A 74 36.43 -19.58 -2.50
C ILE A 74 35.89 -19.36 -3.90
N LYS A 75 36.07 -18.17 -4.45
CA LYS A 75 35.44 -17.71 -5.68
C LYS A 75 36.34 -16.74 -6.42
N ALA A 76 36.40 -16.94 -7.75
CA ALA A 76 36.99 -15.99 -8.68
C ALA A 76 35.91 -15.51 -9.66
N ILE A 77 35.77 -14.20 -9.82
CA ILE A 77 34.95 -13.57 -10.84
C ILE A 77 35.88 -12.96 -11.89
N ALA A 78 35.82 -13.44 -13.12
CA ALA A 78 36.63 -12.92 -14.20
C ALA A 78 36.19 -11.51 -14.58
N VAL A 79 37.14 -10.59 -14.73
CA VAL A 79 36.95 -9.23 -15.18
C VAL A 79 37.45 -9.12 -16.62
N SER A 80 36.52 -9.10 -17.58
CA SER A 80 36.83 -8.98 -19.00
C SER A 80 37.14 -7.55 -19.43
N ASN A 81 36.54 -6.58 -18.72
CA ASN A 81 36.75 -5.15 -18.95
C ASN A 81 36.56 -4.38 -17.63
N ALA A 82 37.65 -3.91 -17.05
CA ALA A 82 37.62 -3.17 -15.79
C ALA A 82 36.92 -1.79 -15.90
N ALA A 83 36.99 -1.15 -17.07
CA ALA A 83 36.32 0.12 -17.31
C ALA A 83 34.79 -0.03 -17.55
N SER A 84 34.29 -1.26 -17.72
CA SER A 84 32.86 -1.53 -17.90
C SER A 84 32.53 -2.93 -17.39
N PHE A 85 32.56 -3.08 -16.07
CA PHE A 85 32.32 -4.35 -15.39
C PHE A 85 30.84 -4.55 -15.07
N ASP A 86 30.34 -5.75 -15.35
CA ASP A 86 28.97 -6.17 -15.03
C ASP A 86 28.97 -7.19 -13.90
N VAL A 87 28.15 -6.97 -12.87
CA VAL A 87 28.04 -7.88 -11.72
C VAL A 87 26.96 -8.92 -11.99
N LEU A 88 27.33 -10.04 -12.61
CA LEU A 88 26.40 -11.09 -13.02
C LEU A 88 26.02 -12.00 -11.85
N ALA A 89 24.72 -12.26 -11.68
CA ALA A 89 24.23 -13.18 -10.66
C ALA A 89 24.80 -14.60 -10.83
N SER A 90 25.02 -15.06 -12.07
CA SER A 90 25.61 -16.36 -12.35
C SER A 90 27.07 -16.48 -11.92
N GLN A 91 27.80 -15.38 -11.90
CA GLN A 91 29.20 -15.34 -11.45
C GLN A 91 29.32 -15.26 -9.93
N VAL A 92 28.48 -14.45 -9.29
CA VAL A 92 28.46 -14.27 -7.83
C VAL A 92 27.80 -15.48 -7.15
N ALA A 93 26.71 -15.98 -7.72
CA ALA A 93 25.79 -16.97 -7.11
C ALA A 93 25.31 -16.51 -5.74
N SER A 94 25.66 -17.22 -4.66
CA SER A 94 25.36 -16.82 -3.26
C SER A 94 26.60 -16.38 -2.47
N ASP A 95 27.75 -16.23 -3.14
CA ASP A 95 29.01 -15.92 -2.51
C ASP A 95 29.18 -14.41 -2.28
N TYR A 96 28.20 -13.81 -1.57
CA TYR A 96 28.28 -12.39 -1.20
C TYR A 96 29.39 -12.15 -0.18
N GLY A 97 29.96 -10.92 -0.17
CA GLY A 97 31.00 -10.55 0.78
C GLY A 97 32.07 -9.66 0.16
N ILE A 98 33.26 -9.69 0.73
CA ILE A 98 34.39 -8.90 0.28
C ILE A 98 35.15 -9.64 -0.82
N TYR A 99 35.41 -8.93 -1.91
CA TYR A 99 36.20 -9.38 -3.05
C TYR A 99 37.42 -8.49 -3.20
N TYR A 100 38.54 -9.11 -3.52
CA TYR A 100 39.84 -8.45 -3.69
C TYR A 100 40.25 -8.48 -5.17
N PRO A 101 40.74 -7.37 -5.72
CA PRO A 101 41.19 -7.33 -7.09
C PRO A 101 42.50 -8.10 -7.24
N GLN A 102 42.63 -8.83 -8.35
CA GLN A 102 43.81 -9.57 -8.73
C GLN A 102 44.21 -9.26 -10.17
N ASP A 103 45.48 -9.00 -10.37
CA ASP A 103 46.13 -8.87 -11.68
C ASP A 103 47.24 -9.93 -11.87
N ALA A 104 48.10 -9.79 -12.89
CA ALA A 104 49.22 -10.67 -13.10
C ALA A 104 50.28 -10.65 -11.97
N GLY A 105 50.32 -9.59 -11.18
CA GLY A 105 51.20 -9.45 -10.02
C GLY A 105 50.64 -10.06 -8.73
N GLY A 106 49.36 -10.47 -8.72
CA GLY A 106 48.72 -11.10 -7.60
C GLY A 106 47.54 -10.31 -7.03
N THR A 107 47.04 -10.78 -5.90
CA THR A 107 45.87 -10.17 -5.19
C THR A 107 46.28 -8.98 -4.36
N ASN A 108 45.60 -7.87 -4.54
CA ASN A 108 45.80 -6.67 -3.71
C ASN A 108 44.91 -6.71 -2.46
N ALA A 109 45.51 -7.07 -1.32
CA ALA A 109 44.80 -7.20 -0.06
C ALA A 109 44.34 -5.85 0.55
N THR A 110 44.85 -4.71 0.03
CA THR A 110 44.48 -3.37 0.54
C THR A 110 43.35 -2.71 -0.22
N ARG A 111 42.99 -3.24 -1.37
CA ARG A 111 41.90 -2.73 -2.20
C ARG A 111 40.81 -3.79 -2.32
N SER A 112 39.67 -3.55 -1.81
CA SER A 112 38.56 -4.51 -1.86
C SER A 112 37.27 -3.82 -2.23
N VAL A 113 36.33 -4.59 -2.75
CA VAL A 113 34.95 -4.17 -3.01
C VAL A 113 34.01 -5.18 -2.35
N ARG A 114 32.89 -4.71 -1.84
CA ARG A 114 31.86 -5.58 -1.26
C ARG A 114 30.77 -5.85 -2.31
N ILE A 115 30.57 -7.11 -2.66
CA ILE A 115 29.46 -7.52 -3.53
C ILE A 115 28.30 -7.99 -2.67
N ARG A 116 27.10 -7.46 -2.94
CA ARG A 116 25.86 -7.79 -2.23
C ARG A 116 24.71 -8.08 -3.18
N GLN A 117 23.74 -8.83 -2.66
CA GLN A 117 22.41 -8.84 -3.24
C GLN A 117 21.74 -7.50 -2.89
N ILE A 118 21.07 -6.90 -3.88
CA ILE A 118 20.17 -5.79 -3.58
C ILE A 118 18.92 -6.35 -2.92
N ASP A 119 18.50 -5.77 -1.83
CA ASP A 119 17.32 -6.16 -1.07
C ASP A 119 16.50 -4.96 -0.64
N ALA A 120 15.23 -5.20 -0.41
CA ALA A 120 14.34 -4.29 0.28
C ALA A 120 13.59 -5.06 1.35
N SER A 121 13.35 -4.43 2.47
CA SER A 121 12.38 -4.89 3.48
C SER A 121 11.15 -4.00 3.45
N LEU A 122 10.00 -4.57 3.73
CA LEU A 122 8.76 -3.84 3.86
C LEU A 122 8.22 -4.03 5.27
N GLY A 123 7.76 -2.96 5.88
CA GLY A 123 6.99 -2.92 7.11
C GLY A 123 5.73 -2.08 6.91
N LEU A 124 4.78 -2.20 7.82
CA LEU A 124 3.60 -1.36 7.87
C LEU A 124 3.44 -0.85 9.29
N VAL A 125 3.23 0.46 9.43
CA VAL A 125 3.18 1.15 10.72
C VAL A 125 1.97 2.09 10.78
N LEU A 126 1.58 2.50 11.99
CA LEU A 126 0.66 3.64 12.14
C LEU A 126 1.39 4.92 11.74
N SER A 127 0.76 5.75 10.90
CA SER A 127 1.36 7.02 10.45
C SER A 127 1.58 8.02 11.59
N ALA A 128 0.74 7.98 12.63
CA ALA A 128 0.91 8.82 13.81
C ALA A 128 2.13 8.43 14.67
N SER A 129 2.60 7.19 14.55
CA SER A 129 3.74 6.67 15.30
C SER A 129 4.46 5.62 14.45
N HIS A 130 5.56 6.00 13.85
CA HIS A 130 6.37 5.11 13.00
C HIS A 130 7.00 3.92 13.77
N THR A 131 6.84 3.87 15.09
CA THR A 131 7.31 2.76 15.94
C THR A 131 6.27 1.65 16.09
N ASP A 132 4.98 1.94 15.83
CA ASP A 132 3.88 1.00 16.04
C ASP A 132 3.64 0.16 14.79
N SER A 133 4.34 -0.98 14.70
CA SER A 133 4.11 -1.92 13.62
C SER A 133 2.73 -2.57 13.70
N ILE A 134 2.07 -2.64 12.55
CA ILE A 134 0.78 -3.32 12.37
C ILE A 134 0.88 -4.55 11.45
N ASP A 135 2.09 -4.97 11.11
CA ASP A 135 2.30 -6.21 10.35
C ASP A 135 1.77 -7.41 11.13
N GLY A 136 0.98 -8.25 10.46
CA GLY A 136 0.27 -9.38 11.05
C GLY A 136 -0.89 -9.03 11.98
N LYS A 137 -1.25 -7.75 12.11
CA LYS A 137 -2.28 -7.28 13.05
C LYS A 137 -3.56 -6.82 12.35
N SER A 138 -4.60 -6.67 13.15
CA SER A 138 -5.87 -6.07 12.74
C SER A 138 -5.89 -4.58 13.08
N VAL A 139 -6.46 -3.79 12.17
CA VAL A 139 -6.64 -2.33 12.32
C VAL A 139 -8.07 -1.95 11.97
N THR A 140 -8.54 -0.86 12.53
CA THR A 140 -9.85 -0.30 12.23
C THR A 140 -9.77 0.62 11.01
N ARG A 141 -10.91 0.87 10.36
CA ARG A 141 -10.98 1.74 9.17
C ARG A 141 -10.67 3.22 9.44
N ASP A 142 -10.73 3.66 10.66
CA ASP A 142 -10.37 5.02 11.07
C ASP A 142 -8.86 5.21 11.31
N SER A 143 -8.08 4.14 11.14
CA SER A 143 -6.63 4.19 11.26
C SER A 143 -5.99 4.81 10.02
N ALA A 144 -4.89 5.52 10.22
CA ALA A 144 -4.01 6.02 9.19
C ALA A 144 -2.66 5.30 9.25
N VAL A 145 -2.19 4.79 8.11
CA VAL A 145 -1.02 3.94 8.04
C VAL A 145 0.03 4.48 7.08
N ALA A 146 1.26 4.02 7.24
CA ALA A 146 2.37 4.27 6.32
C ALA A 146 3.16 2.97 6.09
N PHE A 147 3.64 2.77 4.87
CA PHE A 147 4.61 1.72 4.60
C PHE A 147 6.01 2.22 4.97
N LYS A 148 6.75 1.36 5.64
CA LYS A 148 8.16 1.53 5.95
C LYS A 148 8.97 0.67 5.00
N ILE A 149 9.82 1.29 4.17
CA ILE A 149 10.70 0.59 3.24
C ILE A 149 12.14 0.71 3.78
N GLY A 150 12.78 -0.42 4.02
CA GLY A 150 14.19 -0.49 4.36
C GLY A 150 15.00 -1.00 3.17
N THR A 151 16.12 -0.35 2.84
CA THR A 151 17.04 -0.84 1.83
C THR A 151 18.44 -0.26 2.04
N GLN A 152 19.45 -1.04 1.72
CA GLN A 152 20.83 -0.55 1.72
C GLN A 152 21.12 0.33 0.50
N TYR A 153 20.37 0.13 -0.59
CA TYR A 153 20.58 0.84 -1.84
C TYR A 153 20.43 2.36 -1.66
N GLY A 154 19.33 2.82 -1.09
CA GLY A 154 19.06 4.26 -0.93
C GLY A 154 20.10 5.04 -0.12
N SER A 155 20.82 4.39 0.81
CA SER A 155 21.86 5.02 1.61
C SER A 155 23.24 5.00 0.95
N LEU A 156 23.52 3.97 0.13
CA LEU A 156 24.84 3.78 -0.48
C LEU A 156 25.01 4.57 -1.78
N TYR A 157 23.93 4.92 -2.47
CA TYR A 157 23.94 5.58 -3.77
C TYR A 157 23.55 7.05 -3.74
N ARG A 158 23.56 7.65 -2.57
CA ARG A 158 23.36 9.09 -2.43
C ARG A 158 24.66 9.81 -2.66
N THR A 159 24.74 10.65 -3.68
CA THR A 159 25.78 11.64 -3.81
C THR A 159 25.21 13.03 -3.85
N THR A 160 26.04 13.99 -3.44
CA THR A 160 25.80 15.43 -3.56
C THR A 160 25.58 15.89 -5.01
N ALA A 161 25.94 15.10 -6.01
CA ALA A 161 25.93 15.51 -7.41
C ALA A 161 24.95 14.70 -8.30
N GLY A 162 24.36 13.66 -7.81
CA GLY A 162 23.45 12.84 -8.64
C GLY A 162 22.71 11.81 -7.81
N VAL A 163 21.40 11.83 -7.97
CA VAL A 163 20.52 10.87 -7.32
C VAL A 163 20.58 9.58 -8.12
N ALA A 164 21.19 8.53 -7.56
CA ALA A 164 20.87 7.20 -8.04
C ALA A 164 19.39 6.94 -7.74
N SER A 165 18.63 6.58 -8.74
CA SER A 165 17.21 6.26 -8.57
C SER A 165 17.06 4.92 -7.86
N ALA A 166 16.61 4.94 -6.63
CA ALA A 166 16.18 3.73 -5.91
C ALA A 166 14.65 3.65 -5.97
N LEU A 167 14.11 3.46 -7.19
CA LEU A 167 12.67 3.41 -7.41
C LEU A 167 12.11 2.05 -6.99
N VAL A 168 11.07 2.09 -6.16
CA VAL A 168 10.38 0.92 -5.63
C VAL A 168 8.88 1.05 -5.86
N ASP A 169 8.25 -0.04 -6.27
CA ASP A 169 6.79 -0.19 -6.27
C ASP A 169 6.36 -0.99 -5.05
N ILE A 170 5.29 -0.59 -4.39
CA ILE A 170 4.58 -1.42 -3.42
C ILE A 170 3.37 -2.03 -4.12
N GLU A 171 3.34 -3.34 -4.24
CA GLU A 171 2.23 -4.10 -4.79
C GLU A 171 1.39 -4.66 -3.65
N ILE A 172 0.13 -4.24 -3.56
CA ILE A 172 -0.83 -4.69 -2.55
C ILE A 172 -1.75 -5.72 -3.19
N THR A 173 -1.93 -6.85 -2.53
CA THR A 173 -2.98 -7.82 -2.83
C THR A 173 -4.16 -7.55 -1.92
N THR A 174 -5.31 -7.21 -2.47
CA THR A 174 -6.55 -6.93 -1.74
C THR A 174 -7.20 -8.21 -1.20
N PRO A 175 -8.18 -8.12 -0.29
CA PRO A 175 -8.95 -9.28 0.18
C PRO A 175 -9.61 -10.07 -0.97
N GLY A 176 -10.03 -9.40 -2.04
CA GLY A 176 -10.56 -10.02 -3.26
C GLY A 176 -9.50 -10.62 -4.19
N GLY A 177 -8.20 -10.55 -3.84
CA GLY A 177 -7.09 -11.11 -4.62
C GLY A 177 -6.58 -10.20 -5.75
N ALA A 178 -7.13 -9.00 -5.93
CA ALA A 178 -6.64 -8.04 -6.92
C ALA A 178 -5.29 -7.46 -6.48
N LYS A 179 -4.37 -7.27 -7.43
CA LYS A 179 -3.08 -6.60 -7.22
C LYS A 179 -3.17 -5.15 -7.65
N ILE A 180 -2.86 -4.25 -6.74
CA ILE A 180 -2.95 -2.80 -6.95
C ILE A 180 -1.64 -2.13 -6.54
N ARG A 181 -1.38 -0.97 -7.13
CA ARG A 181 -0.24 -0.07 -6.82
C ARG A 181 -0.70 1.34 -6.51
N GLU A 182 -1.96 1.48 -6.19
CA GLU A 182 -2.58 2.66 -5.62
C GLU A 182 -3.49 2.18 -4.50
N PHE A 183 -3.40 2.76 -3.31
CA PHE A 183 -4.20 2.35 -2.18
C PHE A 183 -4.78 3.55 -1.45
N GLN A 184 -6.11 3.61 -1.39
CA GLN A 184 -6.83 4.74 -0.76
C GLN A 184 -6.40 6.11 -1.32
N GLY A 185 -6.17 6.20 -2.64
CA GLY A 185 -5.73 7.41 -3.32
C GLY A 185 -4.23 7.70 -3.20
N ALA A 186 -3.46 6.89 -2.46
CA ALA A 186 -2.02 7.03 -2.37
C ALA A 186 -1.32 6.26 -3.50
N PRO A 187 -0.57 6.92 -4.40
CA PRO A 187 0.22 6.24 -5.43
C PRO A 187 1.41 5.52 -4.77
N LEU A 188 1.53 4.23 -5.04
CA LEU A 188 2.55 3.36 -4.49
C LEU A 188 3.51 2.82 -5.56
N SER A 189 3.55 3.47 -6.71
CA SER A 189 4.48 3.18 -7.79
C SER A 189 5.60 4.22 -7.86
N LEU A 190 6.78 3.79 -8.28
CA LEU A 190 7.95 4.64 -8.51
C LEU A 190 8.34 5.50 -7.29
N ILE A 191 8.19 4.93 -6.09
CA ILE A 191 8.61 5.57 -4.84
C ILE A 191 10.12 5.70 -4.86
N ASN A 192 10.63 6.94 -4.87
CA ASN A 192 12.06 7.20 -4.86
C ASN A 192 12.62 7.19 -3.43
N LEU A 193 13.40 6.16 -3.13
CA LEU A 193 14.03 6.01 -1.81
C LEU A 193 15.26 6.91 -1.70
N THR A 194 15.18 7.91 -0.85
CA THR A 194 16.28 8.86 -0.60
C THR A 194 17.12 8.53 0.63
N THR A 195 16.66 7.56 1.44
CA THR A 195 17.30 7.13 2.69
C THR A 195 17.27 5.61 2.79
N ALA A 196 18.10 5.03 3.64
CA ALA A 196 18.10 3.59 3.93
C ALA A 196 16.79 3.12 4.57
N GLU A 197 16.11 3.99 5.29
CA GLU A 197 14.79 3.80 5.87
C GLU A 197 13.89 4.92 5.39
N PHE A 198 12.79 4.57 4.75
CA PHE A 198 11.87 5.50 4.12
C PHE A 198 10.42 5.18 4.50
N TYR A 199 9.64 6.20 4.83
CA TYR A 199 8.22 6.10 5.13
C TYR A 199 7.40 6.76 4.03
N THR A 200 6.38 6.05 3.53
CA THR A 200 5.59 6.54 2.39
C THR A 200 4.79 7.80 2.69
N ASP A 201 4.41 8.04 3.93
CA ASP A 201 3.66 9.24 4.33
C ASP A 201 4.48 10.53 4.20
N ALA A 202 5.80 10.45 4.17
CA ALA A 202 6.66 11.58 3.83
C ALA A 202 6.50 12.05 2.36
N LEU A 203 5.97 11.19 1.48
CA LEU A 203 5.79 11.49 0.05
C LEU A 203 4.32 11.65 -0.32
N VAL A 204 3.46 10.73 0.11
CA VAL A 204 2.05 10.66 -0.31
C VAL A 204 1.07 11.03 0.80
N GLY A 205 1.58 11.37 1.98
CA GLY A 205 0.76 11.56 3.18
C GLY A 205 0.30 10.24 3.81
N ALA A 206 -0.35 10.36 4.96
CA ALA A 206 -0.89 9.22 5.68
C ALA A 206 -1.99 8.51 4.87
N ILE A 207 -1.89 7.19 4.71
CA ILE A 207 -2.89 6.37 4.02
C ILE A 207 -4.05 6.09 4.97
N ASN A 208 -5.19 6.72 4.72
CA ASN A 208 -6.38 6.58 5.57
C ASN A 208 -7.21 5.37 5.13
N LEU A 209 -7.50 4.46 6.04
CA LEU A 209 -8.21 3.21 5.73
C LEU A 209 -9.73 3.32 5.68
N THR A 210 -10.31 4.51 5.79
CA THR A 210 -11.78 4.73 5.88
C THR A 210 -12.55 4.08 4.71
N GLY A 211 -12.00 4.14 3.49
CA GLY A 211 -12.60 3.54 2.29
C GLY A 211 -12.12 2.12 1.98
N ALA A 212 -11.26 1.54 2.81
CA ALA A 212 -10.71 0.22 2.53
C ALA A 212 -11.77 -0.88 2.72
N GLU A 213 -11.76 -1.88 1.83
CA GLU A 213 -12.56 -3.09 2.00
C GLU A 213 -12.13 -3.83 3.28
N ALA A 214 -13.09 -4.41 4.00
CA ALA A 214 -12.75 -5.24 5.15
C ALA A 214 -12.15 -6.57 4.70
N GLY A 215 -11.13 -7.03 5.41
CA GLY A 215 -10.45 -8.28 5.10
C GLY A 215 -8.94 -8.16 5.17
N THR A 216 -8.25 -9.22 4.79
CA THR A 216 -6.80 -9.30 4.88
C THR A 216 -6.14 -8.84 3.59
N TYR A 217 -5.21 -7.93 3.74
CA TYR A 217 -4.33 -7.41 2.71
C TYR A 217 -2.93 -7.99 2.87
N SER A 218 -2.23 -8.13 1.76
CA SER A 218 -0.80 -8.46 1.73
C SER A 218 -0.07 -7.48 0.82
N ALA A 219 1.11 -7.03 1.20
CA ALA A 219 1.90 -6.11 0.40
C ALA A 219 3.36 -6.56 0.30
N VAL A 220 3.99 -6.30 -0.84
CA VAL A 220 5.42 -6.50 -1.09
C VAL A 220 6.01 -5.29 -1.80
N ALA A 221 7.27 -4.98 -1.52
CA ALA A 221 8.04 -3.99 -2.24
C ALA A 221 8.90 -4.66 -3.32
N LYS A 222 8.98 -4.03 -4.50
CA LYS A 222 9.77 -4.52 -5.64
C LYS A 222 10.55 -3.36 -6.24
N PHE A 223 11.82 -3.57 -6.54
CA PHE A 223 12.59 -2.57 -7.28
C PHE A 223 12.02 -2.38 -8.69
N ASN A 224 11.81 -1.13 -9.06
CA ASN A 224 11.34 -0.71 -10.38
C ASN A 224 12.32 0.27 -11.01
N VAL A 225 13.57 -0.13 -11.10
CA VAL A 225 14.66 0.61 -11.74
C VAL A 225 15.59 -0.37 -12.42
N THR A 226 15.94 -0.08 -13.68
CA THR A 226 16.92 -0.90 -14.43
C THR A 226 18.30 -0.76 -13.77
N PRO A 227 19.06 -1.86 -13.56
CA PRO A 227 18.82 -3.22 -14.06
C PRO A 227 18.03 -4.14 -13.11
N PHE A 228 17.58 -3.64 -11.96
CA PHE A 228 17.01 -4.46 -10.88
C PHE A 228 15.57 -4.91 -11.11
N THR A 229 14.82 -4.22 -11.99
CA THR A 229 13.42 -4.57 -12.31
C THR A 229 13.31 -6.03 -12.75
N ASN A 230 12.48 -6.80 -12.03
CA ASN A 230 12.27 -8.25 -12.22
C ASN A 230 13.51 -9.14 -11.98
N GLN A 231 14.65 -8.58 -11.57
CA GLN A 231 15.87 -9.32 -11.26
C GLN A 231 16.10 -9.40 -9.75
N ALA A 232 15.93 -8.27 -9.06
CA ALA A 232 16.04 -8.21 -7.61
C ALA A 232 14.86 -8.95 -6.94
N PRO A 233 15.08 -9.63 -5.81
CA PRO A 233 14.02 -10.26 -5.06
C PRO A 233 13.02 -9.22 -4.56
N ALA A 234 11.75 -9.61 -4.47
CA ALA A 234 10.77 -8.83 -3.73
C ALA A 234 11.10 -8.84 -2.23
N SER A 235 10.65 -7.82 -1.52
CA SER A 235 10.75 -7.78 -0.06
C SER A 235 10.01 -8.95 0.61
N ASN A 236 10.19 -9.09 1.93
CA ASN A 236 9.23 -9.83 2.74
C ASN A 236 7.80 -9.29 2.47
N ALA A 237 6.83 -10.18 2.54
CA ALA A 237 5.43 -9.77 2.53
C ALA A 237 5.03 -9.26 3.92
N VAL A 238 4.32 -8.14 3.97
CA VAL A 238 3.60 -7.68 5.16
C VAL A 238 2.13 -7.97 4.99
N THR A 239 1.45 -8.32 6.08
CA THR A 239 0.02 -8.60 6.09
C THR A 239 -0.68 -7.76 7.13
N PHE A 240 -1.92 -7.35 6.85
CA PHE A 240 -2.75 -6.68 7.84
C PHE A 240 -4.22 -6.94 7.53
N THR A 241 -5.06 -6.90 8.56
CA THR A 241 -6.50 -7.12 8.42
C THR A 241 -7.24 -5.84 8.76
N VAL A 242 -8.00 -5.31 7.80
CA VAL A 242 -8.91 -4.20 8.04
C VAL A 242 -10.22 -4.78 8.60
N LEU A 243 -10.58 -4.37 9.81
CA LEU A 243 -11.76 -4.85 10.49
C LEU A 243 -13.03 -4.19 9.94
N SER A 244 -14.07 -4.99 9.72
CA SER A 244 -15.43 -4.48 9.59
C SER A 244 -16.07 -4.40 10.98
N LYS A 245 -16.78 -3.32 11.24
CA LYS A 245 -17.63 -3.25 12.41
C LYS A 245 -18.99 -3.83 12.01
N PRO A 246 -19.46 -4.93 12.61
CA PRO A 246 -20.73 -5.53 12.24
C PRO A 246 -21.86 -4.52 12.50
N LEU A 247 -22.81 -4.44 11.57
CA LEU A 247 -24.00 -3.63 11.75
C LEU A 247 -24.89 -4.30 12.83
N THR A 248 -25.04 -3.60 13.94
CA THR A 248 -25.95 -4.01 15.00
C THR A 248 -26.93 -2.89 15.34
N ILE A 249 -28.11 -3.26 15.77
CA ILE A 249 -29.16 -2.35 16.20
C ILE A 249 -29.69 -2.77 17.56
N THR A 250 -29.88 -1.81 18.43
CA THR A 250 -30.48 -2.02 19.75
C THR A 250 -31.53 -0.95 20.02
N THR A 251 -32.54 -1.26 20.83
CA THR A 251 -33.50 -0.31 21.32
C THR A 251 -33.40 -0.18 22.84
N ASN A 252 -33.61 1.02 23.35
CA ASN A 252 -33.57 1.26 24.79
C ASN A 252 -34.84 0.78 25.52
N LYS A 253 -35.88 0.36 24.77
CA LYS A 253 -37.14 -0.15 25.31
C LYS A 253 -37.69 -1.26 24.42
N GLU A 254 -38.20 -2.32 25.02
CA GLU A 254 -38.89 -3.41 24.34
C GLU A 254 -40.35 -3.07 24.02
N SER A 255 -40.96 -2.22 24.81
CA SER A 255 -42.32 -1.73 24.62
C SER A 255 -42.45 -0.28 25.02
N VAL A 256 -43.35 0.44 24.37
CA VAL A 256 -43.58 1.89 24.58
C VAL A 256 -45.05 2.15 24.65
N VAL A 257 -45.49 2.89 25.67
CA VAL A 257 -46.86 3.38 25.75
C VAL A 257 -47.13 4.47 24.71
N ARG A 258 -48.37 4.59 24.23
CA ARG A 258 -48.78 5.68 23.31
C ARG A 258 -48.44 7.04 23.90
N GLY A 259 -47.89 7.92 23.08
CA GLY A 259 -47.39 9.23 23.50
C GLY A 259 -45.96 9.22 24.07
N GLY A 260 -45.35 8.05 24.18
CA GLY A 260 -43.96 7.91 24.62
C GLY A 260 -42.95 7.85 23.48
N THR A 261 -41.69 7.90 23.85
CA THR A 261 -40.55 7.82 22.91
C THR A 261 -39.68 6.60 23.21
N PHE A 262 -38.96 6.14 22.18
CA PHE A 262 -37.88 5.16 22.30
C PHE A 262 -36.71 5.53 21.39
N VAL A 263 -35.53 5.03 21.71
CA VAL A 263 -34.30 5.30 20.96
C VAL A 263 -33.80 4.02 20.33
N LEU A 264 -33.56 4.08 19.02
CA LEU A 264 -32.83 3.07 18.26
C LEU A 264 -31.36 3.48 18.22
N THR A 265 -30.46 2.65 18.69
CA THR A 265 -29.02 2.83 18.54
C THR A 265 -28.50 1.93 17.41
N ILE A 266 -27.89 2.55 16.41
CA ILE A 266 -27.25 1.91 15.28
C ILE A 266 -25.76 1.89 15.56
N THR A 267 -25.12 0.72 15.52
CA THR A 267 -23.69 0.54 15.62
C THR A 267 -23.19 -0.13 14.34
N GLY A 268 -22.22 0.50 13.69
CA GLY A 268 -21.67 0.04 12.43
C GLY A 268 -20.32 0.67 12.17
N GLU A 269 -19.97 0.86 10.92
CA GLU A 269 -18.72 1.51 10.51
C GLU A 269 -18.73 2.99 10.88
N SER A 270 -17.56 3.51 11.19
CA SER A 270 -17.30 4.92 11.51
C SER A 270 -17.63 5.82 10.32
N LYS A 271 -18.31 6.93 10.57
CA LYS A 271 -18.66 7.96 9.56
C LYS A 271 -19.39 7.42 8.33
N SER A 272 -20.06 6.27 8.44
CA SER A 272 -20.78 5.62 7.36
C SER A 272 -22.26 5.95 7.41
N VAL A 273 -22.88 6.00 6.22
CA VAL A 273 -24.30 6.27 6.08
C VAL A 273 -25.08 4.97 6.19
N TYR A 274 -26.15 4.98 6.97
CA TYR A 274 -27.10 3.88 7.09
C TYR A 274 -28.51 4.37 6.82
N TYR A 275 -29.30 3.55 6.12
CA TYR A 275 -30.74 3.77 5.99
C TYR A 275 -31.48 2.95 7.03
N PHE A 276 -32.44 3.57 7.69
CA PHE A 276 -33.33 2.89 8.64
C PHE A 276 -34.79 3.12 8.27
N TYR A 277 -35.63 2.12 8.53
CA TYR A 277 -37.06 2.22 8.24
C TYR A 277 -37.87 1.21 9.06
N ILE A 278 -39.13 1.54 9.30
CA ILE A 278 -40.11 0.59 9.81
C ILE A 278 -40.58 -0.29 8.65
N LYS A 279 -40.30 -1.59 8.75
CA LYS A 279 -40.78 -2.56 7.75
C LYS A 279 -42.29 -2.50 7.65
N ALA A 280 -42.84 -2.58 6.43
CA ALA A 280 -44.28 -2.57 6.19
C ALA A 280 -45.03 -3.48 7.16
N ALA A 281 -45.91 -2.90 7.90
CA ALA A 281 -46.84 -3.57 8.77
C ALA A 281 -48.22 -3.07 8.41
N SER A 282 -49.20 -3.92 8.38
CA SER A 282 -50.59 -3.50 8.22
C SER A 282 -51.01 -2.69 9.46
N VAL A 283 -51.01 -1.37 9.34
CA VAL A 283 -51.50 -0.47 10.36
C VAL A 283 -53.03 -0.35 10.19
N ALA A 284 -53.76 -0.35 11.30
CA ALA A 284 -55.21 -0.23 11.24
C ALA A 284 -55.64 1.13 10.63
N ALA A 285 -56.80 1.18 10.03
CA ALA A 285 -57.32 2.40 9.39
C ALA A 285 -57.29 3.58 10.42
N ASN A 286 -56.81 4.74 9.96
CA ASN A 286 -56.62 5.96 10.76
C ASN A 286 -55.62 5.81 11.96
N LYS A 287 -54.73 4.83 11.93
CA LYS A 287 -53.65 4.67 12.88
C LYS A 287 -52.30 4.96 12.22
N ASP A 288 -51.32 5.25 13.03
CA ASP A 288 -49.94 5.50 12.60
C ASP A 288 -48.98 4.38 13.08
N ALA A 289 -47.88 4.17 12.37
CA ALA A 289 -46.70 3.54 12.94
C ALA A 289 -45.91 4.52 13.83
N PRO A 290 -44.97 4.07 14.66
CA PRO A 290 -44.04 4.97 15.32
C PRO A 290 -43.32 5.88 14.30
N LEU A 291 -43.13 7.14 14.66
CA LEU A 291 -42.62 8.18 13.77
C LEU A 291 -41.24 8.62 14.22
N VAL A 292 -40.38 8.96 13.26
CA VAL A 292 -39.08 9.56 13.56
C VAL A 292 -39.30 10.95 14.17
N THR A 293 -38.70 11.21 15.33
CA THR A 293 -38.78 12.52 15.96
C THR A 293 -38.08 13.57 15.11
N PRO A 294 -38.73 14.70 14.75
CA PRO A 294 -38.11 15.73 13.92
C PRO A 294 -36.94 16.43 14.62
N GLY A 295 -36.05 17.03 13.84
CA GLY A 295 -34.99 17.93 14.31
C GLY A 295 -33.77 17.26 14.95
N GLN A 296 -33.62 15.98 14.82
CA GLN A 296 -32.44 15.25 15.31
C GLN A 296 -31.20 15.55 14.48
N SER A 297 -30.07 15.84 15.14
CA SER A 297 -28.79 16.03 14.47
C SER A 297 -28.30 14.75 13.79
N PHE A 298 -27.78 14.88 12.55
CA PHE A 298 -27.27 13.78 11.73
C PHE A 298 -28.30 12.71 11.33
N VAL A 299 -29.57 12.98 11.47
CA VAL A 299 -30.68 12.21 10.93
C VAL A 299 -31.25 12.99 9.76
N TYR A 300 -31.24 12.41 8.57
CA TYR A 300 -31.54 13.09 7.32
C TYR A 300 -32.65 12.34 6.55
N ASN A 301 -33.19 13.01 5.54
CA ASN A 301 -34.11 12.40 4.57
C ASN A 301 -35.31 11.72 5.21
N THR A 302 -35.80 12.27 6.29
CA THR A 302 -36.99 11.76 6.98
C THR A 302 -38.29 12.06 6.23
N SER A 303 -38.25 12.99 5.25
CA SER A 303 -39.34 13.23 4.32
C SER A 303 -39.40 12.17 3.24
N PHE A 304 -40.20 11.20 3.42
CA PHE A 304 -40.23 9.94 2.66
C PHE A 304 -40.63 10.06 1.17
N LEU A 305 -41.35 11.12 0.79
CA LEU A 305 -42.02 11.25 -0.51
C LEU A 305 -41.09 11.54 -1.70
N GLY A 306 -39.78 11.55 -1.56
CA GLY A 306 -38.84 11.80 -2.65
C GLY A 306 -37.66 10.86 -2.72
N GLN A 307 -37.50 9.91 -1.82
CA GLN A 307 -36.30 9.09 -1.67
C GLN A 307 -36.44 7.76 -2.40
N ALA A 308 -36.21 7.78 -3.72
CA ALA A 308 -36.13 6.57 -4.55
C ALA A 308 -35.17 5.52 -3.98
N ASN A 309 -34.10 5.96 -3.30
CA ASN A 309 -33.05 5.10 -2.79
C ASN A 309 -33.50 4.16 -1.67
N ILE A 310 -34.28 4.62 -0.69
CA ILE A 310 -34.75 3.75 0.41
C ILE A 310 -35.71 2.69 -0.14
N ARG A 311 -36.54 3.03 -1.12
CA ARG A 311 -37.41 2.06 -1.81
C ARG A 311 -36.62 1.09 -2.68
N THR A 312 -35.60 1.55 -3.38
CA THR A 312 -34.82 0.75 -4.34
C THR A 312 -33.93 -0.25 -3.62
N TYR A 313 -33.26 0.15 -2.53
CA TYR A 313 -32.40 -0.75 -1.76
C TYR A 313 -33.17 -1.76 -0.90
N ALA A 314 -34.33 -1.40 -0.42
CA ALA A 314 -35.11 -2.30 0.43
C ALA A 314 -35.92 -3.33 -0.39
N GLY A 315 -36.23 -3.05 -1.65
CA GLY A 315 -37.17 -3.89 -2.43
C GLY A 315 -38.50 -4.14 -1.71
N VAL A 316 -38.80 -3.32 -0.69
CA VAL A 316 -39.80 -3.57 0.34
C VAL A 316 -40.64 -2.32 0.56
N GLU A 317 -41.88 -2.53 0.77
CA GLU A 317 -42.78 -1.51 1.25
C GLU A 317 -42.35 -1.01 2.63
N VAL A 318 -42.25 0.28 2.74
CA VAL A 318 -42.02 0.99 4.02
C VAL A 318 -43.36 1.49 4.49
N THR A 319 -43.65 1.29 5.76
CA THR A 319 -44.88 1.80 6.37
C THR A 319 -44.83 3.32 6.40
N ASN A 320 -45.78 4.00 5.78
CA ASN A 320 -45.93 5.45 5.92
C ASN A 320 -46.80 5.78 7.14
N GLY A 321 -46.42 6.88 7.82
CA GLY A 321 -47.30 7.49 8.79
C GLY A 321 -48.48 8.20 8.11
N THR A 322 -49.61 8.37 8.80
CA THR A 322 -50.75 9.10 8.30
C THR A 322 -50.35 10.54 7.95
N GLY A 323 -50.73 11.01 6.77
CA GLY A 323 -50.37 12.34 6.27
C GLY A 323 -48.90 12.48 5.85
N GLY A 324 -48.22 11.36 5.48
CA GLY A 324 -46.81 11.38 4.99
C GLY A 324 -45.76 11.59 6.08
N LYS A 325 -46.12 11.33 7.33
CA LYS A 325 -45.17 11.46 8.46
C LYS A 325 -44.02 10.44 8.34
N PRO A 326 -42.79 10.82 8.72
CA PRO A 326 -41.59 10.02 8.47
C PRO A 326 -41.50 8.80 9.40
N THR A 327 -41.40 7.63 8.81
CA THR A 327 -41.15 6.33 9.47
C THR A 327 -39.79 5.74 9.05
N ALA A 328 -39.01 6.51 8.29
CA ALA A 328 -37.73 6.13 7.73
C ALA A 328 -36.80 7.34 7.62
N GLY A 329 -35.52 7.10 7.43
CA GLY A 329 -34.51 8.13 7.20
C GLY A 329 -33.14 7.55 6.94
N SER A 330 -32.17 8.43 6.83
CA SER A 330 -30.75 8.08 6.83
C SER A 330 -30.04 8.69 8.03
N VAL A 331 -28.97 8.07 8.44
CA VAL A 331 -28.14 8.50 9.57
C VAL A 331 -26.68 8.30 9.24
N THR A 332 -25.84 9.25 9.65
CA THR A 332 -24.38 9.11 9.57
C THR A 332 -23.84 8.79 10.95
N THR A 333 -23.15 7.67 11.09
CA THR A 333 -22.51 7.26 12.35
C THR A 333 -21.40 8.24 12.75
N ALA A 334 -21.15 8.36 14.05
CA ALA A 334 -20.04 9.16 14.58
C ALA A 334 -18.69 8.44 14.40
N ALA A 335 -17.59 9.03 14.87
CA ALA A 335 -16.26 8.45 14.80
C ALA A 335 -16.16 7.10 15.54
N ASP A 336 -16.95 6.91 16.59
CA ASP A 336 -17.04 5.63 17.31
C ASP A 336 -17.90 4.58 16.61
N GLY A 337 -18.48 4.92 15.43
CA GLY A 337 -19.36 4.07 14.64
C GLY A 337 -20.76 3.91 15.22
N THR A 338 -21.18 4.80 16.13
CA THR A 338 -22.52 4.74 16.72
C THR A 338 -23.38 5.94 16.31
N ARG A 339 -24.68 5.77 16.26
CA ARG A 339 -25.65 6.85 16.16
C ARG A 339 -27.00 6.41 16.71
N SER A 340 -27.65 7.31 17.43
CA SER A 340 -28.99 7.10 17.96
C SER A 340 -30.03 7.84 17.15
N VAL A 341 -31.20 7.23 16.98
CA VAL A 341 -32.38 7.77 16.33
C VAL A 341 -33.55 7.64 17.29
N GLU A 342 -34.19 8.76 17.63
CA GLU A 342 -35.39 8.76 18.45
C GLU A 342 -36.64 8.61 17.58
N PHE A 343 -37.54 7.78 18.06
CA PHE A 343 -38.90 7.59 17.54
C PHE A 343 -39.89 8.01 18.59
N ASN A 344 -41.02 8.59 18.17
CA ASN A 344 -42.12 8.91 18.99
C ASN A 344 -43.37 8.09 18.61
N THR A 345 -44.22 7.88 19.58
CA THR A 345 -45.56 7.34 19.39
C THR A 345 -46.59 8.40 19.76
N SER A 346 -47.74 8.38 19.11
CA SER A 346 -48.86 9.29 19.37
C SER A 346 -50.07 8.53 19.92
N SER A 347 -51.12 9.23 20.24
CA SER A 347 -52.44 8.63 20.60
C SER A 347 -53.04 7.82 19.45
N THR A 348 -52.61 8.10 18.20
CA THR A 348 -53.06 7.39 16.99
C THR A 348 -52.12 6.23 16.61
N THR A 349 -51.00 6.01 17.31
CA THR A 349 -50.10 4.88 17.02
C THR A 349 -50.82 3.58 17.28
N ASP A 350 -50.76 2.67 16.27
CA ASP A 350 -51.39 1.36 16.37
C ASP A 350 -50.69 0.48 17.41
N ASP A 351 -51.45 -0.26 18.18
CA ASP A 351 -50.94 -1.11 19.25
C ASP A 351 -50.54 -2.48 18.70
N LYS A 352 -49.28 -2.58 18.28
CA LYS A 352 -48.70 -3.80 17.69
C LYS A 352 -47.19 -3.85 17.78
N LYS A 353 -46.62 -4.99 17.41
CA LYS A 353 -45.19 -5.15 17.24
C LYS A 353 -44.75 -4.59 15.87
N TYR A 354 -43.74 -3.71 15.91
CA TYR A 354 -43.08 -3.17 14.72
C TYR A 354 -41.67 -3.76 14.55
N THR A 355 -41.27 -3.93 13.31
CA THR A 355 -39.90 -4.33 12.97
C THR A 355 -39.19 -3.14 12.34
N ILE A 356 -38.11 -2.71 12.94
CA ILE A 356 -37.21 -1.71 12.38
C ILE A 356 -36.07 -2.42 11.67
N LYS A 357 -35.76 -2.01 10.45
CA LYS A 357 -34.59 -2.49 9.69
C LYS A 357 -33.61 -1.35 9.49
N VAL A 358 -32.34 -1.71 9.48
CA VAL A 358 -31.23 -0.84 9.13
C VAL A 358 -30.40 -1.55 8.06
N ILE A 359 -30.02 -0.81 7.03
CA ILE A 359 -29.21 -1.32 5.91
C ILE A 359 -28.05 -0.36 5.64
N HIS A 360 -26.92 -0.91 5.22
CA HIS A 360 -25.84 -0.14 4.61
C HIS A 360 -26.13 0.00 3.11
N PRO A 361 -26.04 1.22 2.52
CA PRO A 361 -26.32 1.47 1.10
C PRO A 361 -25.31 0.79 0.17
#